data_33b47a07751c8f377f96f33f619c9c7f
#
_entry.id   33b47a07751c8f377f96f33f619c9c7f
#
_cell.length_a   1.000
_cell.length_b   1.000
_cell.length_c   1.000
_cell.angle_alpha   90.00
_cell.angle_beta   90.00
_cell.angle_gamma   90.00
#
_symmetry.space_group_name_H-M   'P 1'
#
loop_
_entity.id
_entity.type
_entity.pdbx_description
1 polymer ?
#
loop_
_entity_poly.entity_id
_entity_poly.type
_entity_poly.pdbx_seq_one_letter_code
_entity_poly.pdbx_strand_id
1 'polypeptide(L)'
;MHAEFLKRELLQKDIYVSTSLVSMYAKCGAFAEARRALHELPLLPDVAACNALIAGYAAHGQSEKIFFCLKCMPCEGISPDLITYVFGLKACGNLQDNVEILKILHAKAVTKGFEADPRIGSSLVDAYAKCGFLVESKQLIGNVPIQSTVLWNTLLAGYVEHGFSSEALQCFEQMEDNGILSSNASFTCCLKACGSTANFDKGLEIHGNISLRGLEMDLLVGSTVVDMYVKCGSLHEALVVFEKLPHRDVVSWNALLGGYSSQG
;
A
#
# COMPACT_ATOMS: atom_id res chain seq x y z
N MET A 1 -36.10 -3.82 0.44
CA MET A 1 -35.29 -4.85 -0.21
C MET A 1 -35.02 -6.04 0.72
N HIS A 2 -34.25 -5.91 1.82
CA HIS A 2 -33.93 -7.04 2.72
C HIS A 2 -35.19 -7.77 3.24
N ALA A 3 -36.17 -7.03 3.78
CA ALA A 3 -37.45 -7.61 4.25
C ALA A 3 -38.26 -8.32 3.12
N GLU A 4 -38.04 -7.94 1.89
CA GLU A 4 -38.70 -8.52 0.72
C GLU A 4 -38.01 -9.78 0.22
N PHE A 5 -36.66 -9.84 0.35
CA PHE A 5 -35.87 -11.06 0.14
C PHE A 5 -36.18 -12.12 1.22
N LEU A 6 -36.29 -11.70 2.51
CA LEU A 6 -36.73 -12.59 3.59
C LEU A 6 -38.13 -13.14 3.38
N LYS A 7 -39.09 -12.29 2.93
CA LYS A 7 -40.48 -12.72 2.61
C LYS A 7 -40.58 -13.69 1.46
N ARG A 8 -39.62 -13.68 0.52
CA ARG A 8 -39.65 -14.55 -0.67
C ARG A 8 -38.89 -15.86 -0.48
N GLU A 9 -38.41 -16.18 0.73
CA GLU A 9 -37.59 -17.36 1.00
C GLU A 9 -36.34 -17.50 0.06
N LEU A 10 -35.97 -16.42 -0.64
CA LEU A 10 -34.89 -16.43 -1.61
C LEU A 10 -33.52 -16.53 -0.93
N LEU A 11 -33.41 -16.00 0.31
CA LEU A 11 -32.21 -16.13 1.13
C LEU A 11 -31.93 -17.60 1.53
N GLN A 12 -32.96 -18.42 1.57
CA GLN A 12 -32.85 -19.82 1.96
C GLN A 12 -32.50 -20.76 0.80
N LYS A 13 -32.57 -20.27 -0.44
CA LYS A 13 -32.42 -21.11 -1.64
C LYS A 13 -31.19 -20.82 -2.48
N ASP A 14 -30.59 -19.63 -2.35
CA ASP A 14 -29.48 -19.22 -3.21
C ASP A 14 -28.35 -18.53 -2.43
N ILE A 15 -27.22 -19.22 -2.33
CA ILE A 15 -26.00 -18.74 -1.68
C ILE A 15 -25.43 -17.48 -2.35
N TYR A 16 -25.64 -17.31 -3.67
CA TYR A 16 -25.19 -16.13 -4.41
C TYR A 16 -25.96 -14.87 -4.02
N VAL A 17 -27.28 -14.99 -3.79
CA VAL A 17 -28.13 -13.88 -3.33
C VAL A 17 -27.68 -13.44 -1.94
N SER A 18 -27.42 -14.40 -1.08
CA SER A 18 -26.99 -14.17 0.30
C SER A 18 -25.61 -13.51 0.38
N THR A 19 -24.64 -14.02 -0.38
CA THR A 19 -23.28 -13.42 -0.47
C THR A 19 -23.33 -12.01 -1.07
N SER A 20 -24.20 -11.78 -2.06
CA SER A 20 -24.41 -10.45 -2.65
C SER A 20 -25.01 -9.47 -1.64
N LEU A 21 -25.91 -9.93 -0.77
CA LEU A 21 -26.51 -9.12 0.28
C LEU A 21 -25.48 -8.74 1.34
N VAL A 22 -24.67 -9.70 1.79
CA VAL A 22 -23.53 -9.44 2.69
C VAL A 22 -22.59 -8.41 2.08
N SER A 23 -22.23 -8.58 0.79
CA SER A 23 -21.34 -7.65 0.07
C SER A 23 -21.94 -6.24 -0.02
N MET A 24 -23.24 -6.14 -0.31
CA MET A 24 -23.94 -4.85 -0.39
C MET A 24 -23.90 -4.12 0.96
N TYR A 25 -24.30 -4.78 2.04
CA TYR A 25 -24.29 -4.17 3.37
C TYR A 25 -22.88 -3.80 3.83
N ALA A 26 -21.90 -4.68 3.58
CA ALA A 26 -20.52 -4.43 3.96
C ALA A 26 -19.91 -3.23 3.21
N LYS A 27 -20.21 -3.08 1.91
CA LYS A 27 -19.79 -1.91 1.11
C LYS A 27 -20.44 -0.61 1.57
N CYS A 28 -21.68 -0.66 2.06
CA CYS A 28 -22.38 0.50 2.62
C CYS A 28 -21.95 0.84 4.07
N GLY A 29 -21.04 0.07 4.67
CA GLY A 29 -20.65 0.25 6.08
C GLY A 29 -21.69 -0.25 7.10
N ALA A 30 -22.77 -0.87 6.66
CA ALA A 30 -23.84 -1.43 7.49
C ALA A 30 -23.41 -2.82 8.02
N PHE A 31 -22.38 -2.86 8.88
CA PHE A 31 -21.73 -4.10 9.32
C PHE A 31 -22.58 -4.95 10.25
N ALA A 32 -23.50 -4.35 11.01
CA ALA A 32 -24.42 -5.10 11.85
C ALA A 32 -25.37 -5.94 10.98
N GLU A 33 -25.91 -5.34 9.93
CA GLU A 33 -26.78 -5.96 8.95
C GLU A 33 -26.03 -7.01 8.11
N ALA A 34 -24.78 -6.69 7.71
CA ALA A 34 -23.91 -7.63 6.98
C ALA A 34 -23.66 -8.91 7.79
N ARG A 35 -23.31 -8.77 9.09
CA ARG A 35 -23.11 -9.91 9.99
C ARG A 35 -24.38 -10.69 10.22
N ARG A 36 -25.51 -10.00 10.42
CA ARG A 36 -26.82 -10.66 10.58
C ARG A 36 -27.14 -11.47 9.33
N ALA A 37 -26.99 -10.88 8.15
CA ALA A 37 -27.20 -11.59 6.88
C ALA A 37 -26.28 -12.82 6.74
N LEU A 38 -25.02 -12.74 7.21
CA LEU A 38 -24.08 -13.86 7.22
C LEU A 38 -24.53 -15.00 8.15
N HIS A 39 -25.05 -14.69 9.34
CA HIS A 39 -25.51 -15.69 10.33
C HIS A 39 -26.90 -16.27 10.02
N GLU A 40 -27.73 -15.55 9.29
CA GLU A 40 -29.06 -15.99 8.87
C GLU A 40 -29.02 -16.93 7.63
N LEU A 41 -27.79 -17.22 7.11
CA LEU A 41 -27.63 -18.20 6.03
C LEU A 41 -28.05 -19.60 6.47
N PRO A 42 -28.91 -20.29 5.72
CA PRO A 42 -29.40 -21.62 6.08
C PRO A 42 -28.33 -22.73 5.95
N LEU A 43 -27.28 -22.43 5.21
CA LEU A 43 -26.07 -23.25 5.08
C LEU A 43 -24.94 -22.53 5.81
N LEU A 44 -23.97 -23.31 6.32
CA LEU A 44 -22.76 -22.72 6.91
C LEU A 44 -22.19 -21.66 5.97
N PRO A 45 -21.80 -20.48 6.51
CA PRO A 45 -21.21 -19.43 5.69
C PRO A 45 -20.04 -20.00 4.89
N ASP A 46 -20.01 -19.74 3.59
CA ASP A 46 -18.87 -20.13 2.79
C ASP A 46 -17.74 -19.08 2.88
N VAL A 47 -16.57 -19.44 2.42
CA VAL A 47 -15.41 -18.52 2.42
C VAL A 47 -15.68 -17.25 1.60
N ALA A 48 -16.54 -17.32 0.57
CA ALA A 48 -16.86 -16.17 -0.28
C ALA A 48 -17.70 -15.13 0.48
N ALA A 49 -18.67 -15.55 1.28
CA ALA A 49 -19.47 -14.66 2.13
C ALA A 49 -18.63 -14.01 3.23
N CYS A 50 -17.72 -14.78 3.85
CA CYS A 50 -16.74 -14.23 4.80
C CYS A 50 -15.81 -13.20 4.13
N ASN A 51 -15.29 -13.50 2.94
CA ASN A 51 -14.44 -12.59 2.19
C ASN A 51 -15.18 -11.31 1.76
N ALA A 52 -16.48 -11.38 1.46
CA ALA A 52 -17.30 -10.20 1.17
C ALA A 52 -17.40 -9.26 2.38
N LEU A 53 -17.59 -9.81 3.59
CA LEU A 53 -17.58 -9.03 4.83
C LEU A 53 -16.20 -8.45 5.13
N ILE A 54 -15.14 -9.24 5.00
CA ILE A 54 -13.75 -8.83 5.20
C ILE A 54 -13.36 -7.70 4.22
N ALA A 55 -13.75 -7.81 2.94
CA ALA A 55 -13.54 -6.76 1.95
C ALA A 55 -14.22 -5.44 2.33
N GLY A 56 -15.42 -5.51 2.91
CA GLY A 56 -16.11 -4.34 3.46
C GLY A 56 -15.34 -3.71 4.64
N TYR A 57 -14.85 -4.53 5.58
CA TYR A 57 -14.00 -4.03 6.67
C TYR A 57 -12.72 -3.38 6.15
N ALA A 58 -12.09 -3.98 5.15
CA ALA A 58 -10.88 -3.42 4.53
C ALA A 58 -11.14 -2.06 3.88
N ALA A 59 -12.25 -1.91 3.13
CA ALA A 59 -12.62 -0.67 2.48
C ALA A 59 -12.90 0.49 3.48
N HIS A 60 -13.28 0.16 4.72
CA HIS A 60 -13.56 1.13 5.79
C HIS A 60 -12.45 1.21 6.85
N GLY A 61 -11.26 0.65 6.58
CA GLY A 61 -10.10 0.73 7.47
C GLY A 61 -10.24 -0.02 8.79
N GLN A 62 -11.17 -0.98 8.91
CA GLN A 62 -11.44 -1.71 10.15
C GLN A 62 -10.58 -2.97 10.27
N SER A 63 -9.27 -2.81 10.29
CA SER A 63 -8.28 -3.90 10.28
C SER A 63 -8.44 -4.88 11.45
N GLU A 64 -8.76 -4.42 12.65
CA GLU A 64 -8.98 -5.30 13.81
C GLU A 64 -10.12 -6.31 13.59
N LYS A 65 -11.18 -5.90 12.89
CA LYS A 65 -12.30 -6.79 12.57
C LYS A 65 -11.94 -7.84 11.54
N ILE A 66 -10.99 -7.53 10.65
CA ILE A 66 -10.43 -8.52 9.72
C ILE A 66 -9.71 -9.63 10.48
N PHE A 67 -8.88 -9.28 11.47
CA PHE A 67 -8.19 -10.27 12.31
C PHE A 67 -9.17 -11.10 13.14
N PHE A 68 -10.23 -10.49 13.64
CA PHE A 68 -11.29 -11.22 14.33
C PHE A 68 -11.95 -12.25 13.39
N CYS A 69 -12.30 -11.88 12.16
CA CYS A 69 -12.85 -12.81 11.17
C CYS A 69 -11.87 -13.95 10.87
N LEU A 70 -10.60 -13.65 10.62
CA LEU A 70 -9.55 -14.65 10.38
C LEU A 70 -9.38 -15.66 11.53
N LYS A 71 -9.62 -15.22 12.75
CA LYS A 71 -9.56 -16.08 13.95
C LYS A 71 -10.82 -16.93 14.08
N CYS A 72 -12.00 -16.40 13.74
CA CYS A 72 -13.28 -17.09 13.90
C CYS A 72 -13.54 -18.11 12.77
N MET A 73 -13.14 -17.84 11.53
CA MET A 73 -13.39 -18.72 10.39
C MET A 73 -13.01 -20.19 10.65
N PRO A 74 -11.81 -20.54 11.16
CA PRO A 74 -11.47 -21.93 11.47
C PRO A 74 -12.34 -22.54 12.57
N CYS A 75 -12.79 -21.74 13.56
CA CYS A 75 -13.68 -22.22 14.63
C CYS A 75 -15.07 -22.60 14.09
N GLU A 76 -15.48 -21.98 13.00
CA GLU A 76 -16.72 -22.26 12.28
C GLU A 76 -16.55 -23.28 11.17
N GLY A 77 -15.38 -23.96 11.09
CA GLY A 77 -15.08 -24.95 10.07
C GLY A 77 -14.77 -24.38 8.69
N ILE A 78 -14.63 -23.05 8.55
CA ILE A 78 -14.33 -22.36 7.31
C ILE A 78 -12.81 -22.21 7.16
N SER A 79 -12.23 -22.79 6.12
CA SER A 79 -10.80 -22.62 5.83
C SER A 79 -10.55 -21.30 5.09
N PRO A 80 -9.75 -20.37 5.67
CA PRO A 80 -9.32 -19.18 4.95
C PRO A 80 -8.63 -19.54 3.65
N ASP A 81 -9.00 -18.85 2.57
CA ASP A 81 -8.42 -18.99 1.24
C ASP A 81 -7.37 -17.90 0.97
N LEU A 82 -6.80 -17.90 -0.23
CA LEU A 82 -5.80 -16.95 -0.66
C LEU A 82 -6.29 -15.49 -0.54
N ILE A 83 -7.54 -15.22 -0.89
CA ILE A 83 -8.13 -13.87 -0.82
C ILE A 83 -8.22 -13.41 0.64
N THR A 84 -8.62 -14.31 1.53
CA THR A 84 -8.67 -14.05 2.98
C THR A 84 -7.29 -13.65 3.53
N TYR A 85 -6.22 -14.36 3.11
CA TYR A 85 -4.85 -14.02 3.51
C TYR A 85 -4.38 -12.67 2.94
N VAL A 86 -4.71 -12.35 1.68
CA VAL A 86 -4.38 -11.04 1.09
C VAL A 86 -4.98 -9.90 1.91
N PHE A 87 -6.25 -10.01 2.32
CA PHE A 87 -6.88 -9.00 3.19
C PHE A 87 -6.23 -8.93 4.58
N GLY A 88 -5.91 -10.08 5.17
CA GLY A 88 -5.23 -10.15 6.45
C GLY A 88 -3.86 -9.46 6.43
N LEU A 89 -3.04 -9.75 5.41
CA LEU A 89 -1.72 -9.15 5.23
C LEU A 89 -1.81 -7.63 5.01
N LYS A 90 -2.74 -7.16 4.18
CA LYS A 90 -2.99 -5.71 3.99
C LYS A 90 -3.44 -5.04 5.29
N ALA A 91 -4.25 -5.73 6.10
CA ALA A 91 -4.67 -5.21 7.40
C ALA A 91 -3.49 -5.06 8.37
N CYS A 92 -2.49 -5.96 8.32
CA CYS A 92 -1.25 -5.83 9.11
C CYS A 92 -0.49 -4.54 8.75
N GLY A 93 -0.33 -4.24 7.44
CA GLY A 93 0.34 -3.03 7.01
C GLY A 93 -0.36 -1.72 7.43
N ASN A 94 -1.67 -1.76 7.68
CA ASN A 94 -2.41 -0.59 8.16
C ASN A 94 -2.30 -0.37 9.68
N LEU A 95 -1.89 -1.40 10.43
CA LEU A 95 -1.73 -1.36 11.88
C LEU A 95 -0.28 -1.73 12.21
N GLN A 96 0.59 -0.73 12.23
CA GLN A 96 2.06 -0.88 12.33
C GLN A 96 2.56 -1.74 13.50
N ASP A 97 1.77 -1.86 14.58
CA ASP A 97 2.16 -2.60 15.80
C ASP A 97 1.86 -4.12 15.74
N ASN A 98 1.31 -4.64 14.64
CA ASN A 98 0.83 -6.03 14.56
C ASN A 98 1.81 -7.01 13.89
N VAL A 99 3.10 -6.87 14.14
CA VAL A 99 4.16 -7.70 13.53
C VAL A 99 3.99 -9.20 13.84
N GLU A 100 3.58 -9.53 15.04
CA GLU A 100 3.36 -10.93 15.42
C GLU A 100 2.24 -11.58 14.57
N ILE A 101 1.16 -10.83 14.32
CA ILE A 101 0.08 -11.31 13.44
C ILE A 101 0.58 -11.45 12.00
N LEU A 102 1.39 -10.51 11.52
CA LEU A 102 2.01 -10.59 10.20
C LEU A 102 2.86 -11.84 10.04
N LYS A 103 3.74 -12.14 11.00
CA LYS A 103 4.57 -13.35 11.00
C LYS A 103 3.73 -14.63 11.02
N ILE A 104 2.67 -14.66 11.81
CA ILE A 104 1.74 -15.80 11.87
C ILE A 104 1.02 -15.99 10.53
N LEU A 105 0.52 -14.92 9.91
CA LEU A 105 -0.15 -15.00 8.62
C LEU A 105 0.82 -15.41 7.52
N HIS A 106 2.04 -14.90 7.53
CA HIS A 106 3.10 -15.31 6.60
C HIS A 106 3.37 -16.82 6.72
N ALA A 107 3.67 -17.31 7.92
CA ALA A 107 3.91 -18.73 8.16
C ALA A 107 2.73 -19.62 7.71
N LYS A 108 1.50 -19.18 7.98
CA LYS A 108 0.30 -19.91 7.53
C LYS A 108 0.14 -19.86 6.01
N ALA A 109 0.45 -18.76 5.34
CA ALA A 109 0.42 -18.67 3.88
C ALA A 109 1.42 -19.64 3.24
N VAL A 110 2.64 -19.73 3.79
CA VAL A 110 3.66 -20.71 3.38
C VAL A 110 3.16 -22.15 3.58
N THR A 111 2.64 -22.50 4.76
CA THR A 111 2.13 -23.87 5.03
C THR A 111 0.95 -24.26 4.15
N LYS A 112 0.20 -23.28 3.62
CA LYS A 112 -0.89 -23.51 2.66
C LYS A 112 -0.40 -23.54 1.19
N GLY A 113 0.89 -23.32 0.94
CA GLY A 113 1.45 -23.28 -0.41
C GLY A 113 1.09 -22.02 -1.21
N PHE A 114 0.69 -20.93 -0.54
CA PHE A 114 0.31 -19.68 -1.20
C PHE A 114 1.51 -18.77 -1.50
N GLU A 115 2.71 -19.12 -1.07
CA GLU A 115 3.93 -18.32 -1.21
C GLU A 115 4.29 -17.99 -2.67
N ALA A 116 3.96 -18.89 -3.60
CA ALA A 116 4.21 -18.70 -5.02
C ALA A 116 3.19 -17.78 -5.72
N ASP A 117 2.09 -17.40 -5.05
CA ASP A 117 1.10 -16.50 -5.64
C ASP A 117 1.57 -15.05 -5.57
N PRO A 118 1.64 -14.33 -6.73
CA PRO A 118 2.13 -12.95 -6.76
C PRO A 118 1.34 -11.97 -5.87
N ARG A 119 0.05 -12.25 -5.61
CA ARG A 119 -0.80 -11.43 -4.73
C ARG A 119 -0.38 -11.54 -3.27
N ILE A 120 -0.01 -12.75 -2.83
CA ILE A 120 0.52 -12.97 -1.48
C ILE A 120 1.91 -12.34 -1.37
N GLY A 121 2.80 -12.60 -2.34
CA GLY A 121 4.13 -12.00 -2.35
C GLY A 121 4.09 -10.47 -2.27
N SER A 122 3.28 -9.82 -3.12
CA SER A 122 3.14 -8.36 -3.09
C SER A 122 2.52 -7.84 -1.79
N SER A 123 1.54 -8.56 -1.21
CA SER A 123 0.93 -8.16 0.05
C SER A 123 1.88 -8.34 1.24
N LEU A 124 2.77 -9.34 1.21
CA LEU A 124 3.82 -9.53 2.20
C LEU A 124 4.87 -8.41 2.12
N VAL A 125 5.36 -8.10 0.90
CA VAL A 125 6.30 -6.98 0.70
C VAL A 125 5.73 -5.68 1.25
N ASP A 126 4.48 -5.35 0.91
CA ASP A 126 3.78 -4.15 1.40
C ASP A 126 3.63 -4.14 2.92
N ALA A 127 3.17 -5.26 3.51
CA ALA A 127 2.96 -5.36 4.95
C ALA A 127 4.27 -5.24 5.74
N TYR A 128 5.33 -5.94 5.33
CA TYR A 128 6.64 -5.85 5.99
C TYR A 128 7.26 -4.46 5.83
N ALA A 129 7.15 -3.83 4.64
CA ALA A 129 7.66 -2.48 4.41
C ALA A 129 6.98 -1.45 5.32
N LYS A 130 5.65 -1.47 5.40
CA LYS A 130 4.86 -0.57 6.27
C LYS A 130 5.11 -0.76 7.75
N CYS A 131 5.39 -2.00 8.18
CA CYS A 131 5.76 -2.30 9.57
C CYS A 131 7.24 -2.01 9.88
N GLY A 132 8.04 -1.50 8.94
CA GLY A 132 9.45 -1.17 9.14
C GLY A 132 10.42 -2.36 9.04
N PHE A 133 9.94 -3.55 8.69
CA PHE A 133 10.76 -4.75 8.48
C PHE A 133 11.30 -4.78 7.05
N LEU A 134 12.16 -3.81 6.75
CA LEU A 134 12.61 -3.51 5.39
C LEU A 134 13.58 -4.56 4.83
N VAL A 135 14.34 -5.22 5.70
CA VAL A 135 15.24 -6.33 5.30
C VAL A 135 14.42 -7.52 4.82
N GLU A 136 13.41 -7.92 5.57
CA GLU A 136 12.50 -9.00 5.21
C GLU A 136 11.70 -8.65 3.95
N SER A 137 11.21 -7.42 3.85
CA SER A 137 10.52 -6.93 2.66
C SER A 137 11.39 -7.02 1.41
N LYS A 138 12.67 -6.62 1.50
CA LYS A 138 13.65 -6.71 0.41
C LYS A 138 13.94 -8.15 -0.01
N GLN A 139 14.10 -9.05 0.96
CA GLN A 139 14.32 -10.48 0.68
C GLN A 139 13.14 -11.10 -0.07
N LEU A 140 11.91 -10.71 0.29
CA LEU A 140 10.69 -11.19 -0.36
C LEU A 140 10.59 -10.75 -1.83
N ILE A 141 11.07 -9.55 -2.19
CA ILE A 141 11.09 -9.13 -3.61
C ILE A 141 11.88 -10.11 -4.47
N GLY A 142 13.02 -10.62 -3.98
CA GLY A 142 13.82 -11.62 -4.68
C GLY A 142 13.09 -12.95 -4.94
N ASN A 143 12.09 -13.27 -4.12
CA ASN A 143 11.31 -14.51 -4.21
C ASN A 143 10.01 -14.36 -5.02
N VAL A 144 9.58 -13.12 -5.33
CA VAL A 144 8.36 -12.90 -6.13
C VAL A 144 8.66 -13.17 -7.60
N PRO A 145 7.89 -14.04 -8.29
CA PRO A 145 8.16 -14.44 -9.68
C PRO A 145 8.13 -13.28 -10.68
N ILE A 146 7.34 -12.24 -10.39
CA ILE A 146 7.18 -11.07 -11.25
C ILE A 146 7.56 -9.83 -10.44
N GLN A 147 8.75 -9.33 -10.68
CA GLN A 147 9.20 -8.06 -10.11
C GLN A 147 8.59 -6.91 -10.91
N SER A 148 7.78 -6.09 -10.25
CA SER A 148 7.12 -4.95 -10.87
C SER A 148 7.59 -3.63 -10.25
N THR A 149 7.50 -2.54 -11.01
CA THR A 149 7.73 -1.17 -10.51
C THR A 149 6.96 -0.90 -9.22
N VAL A 150 5.74 -1.44 -9.08
CA VAL A 150 4.91 -1.25 -7.88
C VAL A 150 5.57 -1.85 -6.64
N LEU A 151 6.13 -3.06 -6.71
CA LEU A 151 6.80 -3.72 -5.57
C LEU A 151 8.03 -2.92 -5.12
N TRP A 152 8.86 -2.49 -6.07
CA TRP A 152 10.03 -1.69 -5.78
C TRP A 152 9.64 -0.32 -5.18
N ASN A 153 8.61 0.33 -5.71
CA ASN A 153 8.10 1.58 -5.14
C ASN A 153 7.57 1.40 -3.72
N THR A 154 6.96 0.26 -3.40
CA THR A 154 6.52 -0.04 -2.03
C THR A 154 7.70 -0.12 -1.07
N LEU A 155 8.78 -0.78 -1.48
CA LEU A 155 10.00 -0.87 -0.67
C LEU A 155 10.69 0.50 -0.53
N LEU A 156 10.81 1.26 -1.65
CA LEU A 156 11.35 2.62 -1.65
C LEU A 156 10.59 3.55 -0.69
N ALA A 157 9.25 3.52 -0.76
CA ALA A 157 8.41 4.29 0.14
C ALA A 157 8.62 3.88 1.60
N GLY A 158 8.70 2.58 1.88
CA GLY A 158 9.01 2.07 3.21
C GLY A 158 10.34 2.57 3.75
N TYR A 159 11.42 2.53 2.96
CA TYR A 159 12.72 3.07 3.37
C TYR A 159 12.64 4.56 3.69
N VAL A 160 11.97 5.36 2.84
CA VAL A 160 11.82 6.81 3.05
C VAL A 160 10.97 7.12 4.28
N GLU A 161 9.84 6.42 4.46
CA GLU A 161 8.93 6.63 5.60
C GLU A 161 9.57 6.29 6.94
N HIS A 162 10.45 5.29 6.97
CA HIS A 162 11.19 4.89 8.17
C HIS A 162 12.55 5.60 8.33
N GLY A 163 12.87 6.57 7.47
CA GLY A 163 14.08 7.40 7.59
C GLY A 163 15.38 6.77 7.07
N PHE A 164 15.29 5.62 6.37
CA PHE A 164 16.44 4.92 5.79
C PHE A 164 16.75 5.43 4.37
N SER A 165 17.05 6.73 4.26
CA SER A 165 17.18 7.43 2.98
C SER A 165 18.36 6.93 2.13
N SER A 166 19.47 6.54 2.75
CA SER A 166 20.62 5.97 2.02
C SER A 166 20.29 4.61 1.39
N GLU A 167 19.57 3.78 2.14
CA GLU A 167 19.09 2.48 1.68
C GLU A 167 18.03 2.61 0.59
N ALA A 168 17.19 3.68 0.65
CA ALA A 168 16.26 3.99 -0.42
C ALA A 168 16.99 4.29 -1.73
N LEU A 169 18.07 5.08 -1.72
CA LEU A 169 18.86 5.36 -2.92
C LEU A 169 19.54 4.11 -3.47
N GLN A 170 20.11 3.26 -2.61
CA GLN A 170 20.67 1.97 -3.02
C GLN A 170 19.62 1.03 -3.60
N CYS A 171 18.41 1.03 -3.02
CA CYS A 171 17.29 0.25 -3.52
C CYS A 171 16.85 0.71 -4.92
N PHE A 172 16.87 2.01 -5.17
CA PHE A 172 16.56 2.59 -6.48
C PHE A 172 17.60 2.17 -7.54
N GLU A 173 18.88 2.22 -7.22
CA GLU A 173 19.95 1.74 -8.12
C GLU A 173 19.76 0.25 -8.45
N GLN A 174 19.47 -0.58 -7.44
CA GLN A 174 19.18 -2.00 -7.66
C GLN A 174 17.94 -2.24 -8.54
N MET A 175 16.91 -1.40 -8.41
CA MET A 175 15.72 -1.46 -9.26
C MET A 175 16.11 -1.21 -10.73
N GLU A 176 16.92 -0.19 -10.99
CA GLU A 176 17.39 0.14 -12.35
C GLU A 176 18.35 -0.93 -12.92
N ASP A 177 19.27 -1.46 -12.11
CA ASP A 177 20.18 -2.55 -12.48
C ASP A 177 19.41 -3.84 -12.85
N ASN A 178 18.26 -4.09 -12.22
CA ASN A 178 17.37 -5.19 -12.60
C ASN A 178 16.50 -4.88 -13.83
N GLY A 179 16.71 -3.74 -14.50
CA GLY A 179 15.98 -3.36 -15.70
C GLY A 179 14.52 -2.93 -15.43
N ILE A 180 14.17 -2.65 -14.19
CA ILE A 180 12.83 -2.19 -13.82
C ILE A 180 12.73 -0.69 -14.04
N LEU A 181 11.80 -0.27 -14.90
CA LEU A 181 11.62 1.14 -15.23
C LEU A 181 11.11 1.96 -14.03
N SER A 182 11.81 3.06 -13.73
CA SER A 182 11.41 4.01 -12.71
C SER A 182 10.15 4.77 -13.13
N SER A 183 9.27 5.03 -12.18
CA SER A 183 8.03 5.81 -12.34
C SER A 183 8.10 7.15 -11.59
N ASN A 184 7.08 8.00 -11.72
CA ASN A 184 6.96 9.23 -10.94
C ASN A 184 7.06 8.96 -9.43
N ALA A 185 6.48 7.86 -8.95
CA ALA A 185 6.57 7.46 -7.55
C ALA A 185 8.00 7.08 -7.14
N SER A 186 8.74 6.36 -8.00
CA SER A 186 10.16 6.03 -7.74
C SER A 186 11.00 7.30 -7.59
N PHE A 187 10.86 8.24 -8.55
CA PHE A 187 11.59 9.51 -8.52
C PHE A 187 11.23 10.35 -7.29
N THR A 188 9.94 10.43 -6.94
CA THR A 188 9.47 11.16 -5.76
C THR A 188 10.10 10.62 -4.48
N CYS A 189 10.18 9.29 -4.31
CA CYS A 189 10.84 8.66 -3.16
C CYS A 189 12.34 9.00 -3.12
N CYS A 190 13.03 8.90 -4.26
CA CYS A 190 14.46 9.19 -4.33
C CYS A 190 14.79 10.66 -4.08
N LEU A 191 14.00 11.59 -4.63
CA LEU A 191 14.16 13.02 -4.35
C LEU A 191 13.97 13.34 -2.86
N LYS A 192 12.96 12.75 -2.22
CA LYS A 192 12.77 12.87 -0.76
C LYS A 192 13.97 12.34 0.02
N ALA A 193 14.53 11.20 -0.40
CA ALA A 193 15.73 10.62 0.19
C ALA A 193 16.94 11.54 0.02
N CYS A 194 17.15 12.11 -1.17
CA CYS A 194 18.22 13.09 -1.43
C CYS A 194 18.07 14.33 -0.54
N GLY A 195 16.87 14.89 -0.43
CA GLY A 195 16.60 16.03 0.44
C GLY A 195 16.87 15.73 1.92
N SER A 196 16.48 14.54 2.39
CA SER A 196 16.69 14.12 3.79
C SER A 196 18.16 13.91 4.14
N THR A 197 18.99 13.51 3.17
CA THR A 197 20.44 13.29 3.33
C THR A 197 21.28 14.49 2.88
N ALA A 198 20.64 15.55 2.40
CA ALA A 198 21.29 16.71 1.76
C ALA A 198 22.26 16.29 0.62
N ASN A 199 21.94 15.20 -0.09
CA ASN A 199 22.76 14.68 -1.18
C ASN A 199 22.43 15.41 -2.49
N PHE A 200 23.07 16.57 -2.69
CA PHE A 200 22.84 17.42 -3.85
C PHE A 200 23.21 16.72 -5.17
N ASP A 201 24.37 16.05 -5.22
CA ASP A 201 24.88 15.44 -6.46
C ASP A 201 23.93 14.35 -6.97
N LYS A 202 23.47 13.48 -6.10
CA LYS A 202 22.47 12.44 -6.47
C LYS A 202 21.11 13.06 -6.83
N GLY A 203 20.71 14.11 -6.12
CA GLY A 203 19.50 14.88 -6.46
C GLY A 203 19.56 15.50 -7.85
N LEU A 204 20.71 16.06 -8.24
CA LEU A 204 20.94 16.62 -9.57
C LEU A 204 20.90 15.53 -10.67
N GLU A 205 21.54 14.38 -10.42
CA GLU A 205 21.48 13.22 -11.34
C GLU A 205 20.04 12.76 -11.58
N ILE A 206 19.26 12.60 -10.49
CA ILE A 206 17.86 12.18 -10.59
C ILE A 206 17.02 13.22 -11.30
N HIS A 207 17.22 14.52 -11.03
CA HIS A 207 16.54 15.60 -11.75
C HIS A 207 16.87 15.56 -13.25
N GLY A 208 18.13 15.33 -13.62
CA GLY A 208 18.52 15.13 -15.03
C GLY A 208 17.75 13.98 -15.71
N ASN A 209 17.60 12.85 -15.02
CA ASN A 209 16.81 11.72 -15.52
C ASN A 209 15.32 12.05 -15.66
N ILE A 210 14.76 12.83 -14.74
CA ILE A 210 13.37 13.33 -14.81
C ILE A 210 13.19 14.23 -16.03
N SER A 211 14.13 15.17 -16.27
CA SER A 211 14.12 16.08 -17.41
C SER A 211 14.20 15.34 -18.74
N LEU A 212 15.10 14.37 -18.86
CA LEU A 212 15.24 13.53 -20.07
C LEU A 212 13.98 12.75 -20.42
N ARG A 213 13.17 12.42 -19.40
CA ARG A 213 11.88 11.71 -19.57
C ARG A 213 10.68 12.66 -19.74
N GLY A 214 10.89 13.98 -19.68
CA GLY A 214 9.83 14.99 -19.78
C GLY A 214 8.86 14.99 -18.59
N LEU A 215 9.27 14.49 -17.41
CA LEU A 215 8.43 14.37 -16.22
C LEU A 215 8.47 15.62 -15.32
N GLU A 216 9.23 16.65 -15.68
CA GLU A 216 9.34 17.92 -14.91
C GLU A 216 8.00 18.65 -14.78
N MET A 217 7.10 18.44 -15.76
CA MET A 217 5.79 19.10 -15.77
C MET A 217 4.75 18.37 -14.92
N ASP A 218 5.07 17.18 -14.39
CA ASP A 218 4.23 16.53 -13.39
C ASP A 218 4.29 17.31 -12.08
N LEU A 219 3.13 17.72 -11.56
CA LEU A 219 3.06 18.61 -10.41
C LEU A 219 3.70 18.00 -9.16
N LEU A 220 3.51 16.70 -8.93
CA LEU A 220 4.06 16.01 -7.76
C LEU A 220 5.58 15.87 -7.88
N VAL A 221 6.08 15.49 -9.04
CA VAL A 221 7.51 15.34 -9.29
C VAL A 221 8.19 16.71 -9.19
N GLY A 222 7.67 17.71 -9.90
CA GLY A 222 8.26 19.06 -9.93
C GLY A 222 8.27 19.72 -8.56
N SER A 223 7.19 19.66 -7.78
CA SER A 223 7.18 20.19 -6.41
C SER A 223 8.14 19.46 -5.48
N THR A 224 8.36 18.15 -5.70
CA THR A 224 9.34 17.38 -4.94
C THR A 224 10.79 17.72 -5.34
N VAL A 225 11.06 18.06 -6.62
CA VAL A 225 12.37 18.58 -7.05
C VAL A 225 12.68 19.90 -6.35
N VAL A 226 11.70 20.81 -6.28
CA VAL A 226 11.86 22.09 -5.54
C VAL A 226 12.21 21.82 -4.07
N ASP A 227 11.45 20.96 -3.38
CA ASP A 227 11.68 20.60 -1.97
C ASP A 227 13.07 19.98 -1.76
N MET A 228 13.50 19.10 -2.66
CA MET A 228 14.82 18.48 -2.64
C MET A 228 15.93 19.54 -2.70
N TYR A 229 15.88 20.47 -3.66
CA TYR A 229 16.90 21.51 -3.78
C TYR A 229 16.92 22.45 -2.57
N VAL A 230 15.77 22.82 -2.06
CA VAL A 230 15.67 23.60 -0.82
C VAL A 230 16.36 22.90 0.34
N LYS A 231 16.07 21.60 0.55
CA LYS A 231 16.69 20.81 1.62
C LYS A 231 18.18 20.59 1.44
N CYS A 232 18.67 20.57 0.21
CA CYS A 232 20.09 20.55 -0.11
C CYS A 232 20.77 21.94 0.03
N GLY A 233 20.04 22.99 0.38
CA GLY A 233 20.56 24.34 0.53
C GLY A 233 20.70 25.12 -0.78
N SER A 234 20.23 24.60 -1.89
CA SER A 234 20.37 25.15 -3.26
C SER A 234 19.12 25.93 -3.66
N LEU A 235 18.88 27.08 -3.00
CA LEU A 235 17.67 27.90 -3.24
C LEU A 235 17.60 28.46 -4.67
N HIS A 236 18.74 28.71 -5.31
CA HIS A 236 18.76 29.23 -6.68
C HIS A 236 18.17 28.20 -7.65
N GLU A 237 18.61 26.95 -7.58
CA GLU A 237 18.12 25.84 -8.40
C GLU A 237 16.66 25.54 -8.10
N ALA A 238 16.28 25.60 -6.82
CA ALA A 238 14.88 25.45 -6.40
C ALA A 238 13.97 26.50 -7.06
N LEU A 239 14.41 27.77 -7.09
CA LEU A 239 13.67 28.88 -7.71
C LEU A 239 13.54 28.68 -9.23
N VAL A 240 14.64 28.32 -9.91
CA VAL A 240 14.64 28.05 -11.35
C VAL A 240 13.61 26.97 -11.74
N VAL A 241 13.56 25.87 -10.96
CA VAL A 241 12.58 24.80 -11.20
C VAL A 241 11.17 25.30 -10.91
N PHE A 242 10.97 25.98 -9.79
CA PHE A 242 9.67 26.52 -9.39
C PHE A 242 9.07 27.46 -10.43
N GLU A 243 9.88 28.32 -11.05
CA GLU A 243 9.44 29.26 -12.09
C GLU A 243 8.97 28.53 -13.36
N LYS A 244 9.54 27.37 -13.66
CA LYS A 244 9.16 26.52 -14.81
C LYS A 244 7.91 25.68 -14.57
N LEU A 245 7.46 25.49 -13.32
CA LEU A 245 6.28 24.68 -13.03
C LEU A 245 5.03 25.27 -13.68
N PRO A 246 4.24 24.48 -14.41
CA PRO A 246 3.01 24.94 -15.08
C PRO A 246 1.95 25.38 -14.06
N HIS A 247 1.91 24.74 -12.92
CA HIS A 247 1.07 25.07 -11.78
C HIS A 247 1.91 25.01 -10.49
N ARG A 248 1.74 26.01 -9.63
CA ARG A 248 2.42 26.13 -8.36
C ARG A 248 1.43 25.80 -7.26
N ASP A 249 1.65 24.69 -6.57
CA ASP A 249 0.81 24.24 -5.47
C ASP A 249 1.30 24.76 -4.12
N VAL A 250 0.51 24.53 -3.08
CA VAL A 250 0.85 24.91 -1.70
C VAL A 250 2.14 24.24 -1.23
N VAL A 251 2.44 23.03 -1.72
CA VAL A 251 3.65 22.28 -1.35
C VAL A 251 4.91 22.97 -1.85
N SER A 252 4.93 23.34 -3.14
CA SER A 252 6.07 24.03 -3.75
C SER A 252 6.28 25.44 -3.16
N TRP A 253 5.21 26.18 -2.85
CA TRP A 253 5.29 27.46 -2.13
C TRP A 253 5.85 27.30 -0.72
N ASN A 254 5.34 26.34 0.05
CA ASN A 254 5.81 26.08 1.41
C ASN A 254 7.28 25.64 1.46
N ALA A 255 7.71 24.83 0.49
CA ALA A 255 9.10 24.43 0.36
C ALA A 255 10.02 25.66 0.21
N LEU A 256 9.72 26.54 -0.78
CA LEU A 256 10.52 27.76 -0.98
C LEU A 256 10.50 28.70 0.22
N LEU A 257 9.32 28.98 0.78
CA LEU A 257 9.20 29.84 1.96
C LEU A 257 9.99 29.30 3.14
N GLY A 258 9.94 27.98 3.39
CA GLY A 258 10.74 27.31 4.40
C GLY A 258 12.24 27.47 4.15
N GLY A 259 12.68 27.32 2.89
CA GLY A 259 14.08 27.52 2.50
C GLY A 259 14.58 28.95 2.74
N TYR A 260 13.83 29.93 2.35
CA TYR A 260 14.19 31.34 2.60
C TYR A 260 14.20 31.66 4.10
N SER A 261 13.25 31.13 4.87
CA SER A 261 13.20 31.33 6.32
C SER A 261 14.38 30.68 7.07
N SER A 262 14.97 29.62 6.52
CA SER A 262 16.11 28.92 7.14
C SER A 262 17.46 29.55 6.83
N GLN A 263 17.55 30.40 5.78
CA GLN A 263 18.77 31.08 5.35
C GLN A 263 18.82 32.57 5.77
N GLY A 264 17.70 33.15 6.16
CA GLY A 264 17.59 34.54 6.59
C GLY A 264 17.50 34.71 8.06
#